data_898b4bbc47686ce528fda036136f0025
#
_entry.id   898b4bbc47686ce528fda036136f0025
#
_cell.length_a   1.000
_cell.length_b   1.000
_cell.length_c   1.000
_cell.angle_alpha   90.00
_cell.angle_beta   90.00
_cell.angle_gamma   90.00
#
_symmetry.space_group_name_H-M   'P 1'
#
loop_
_entity.id
_entity.type
_entity.pdbx_description
1 polymer ?
#
loop_
_entity_poly.entity_id
_entity_poly.type
_entity_poly.pdbx_seq_one_letter_code
_entity_poly.pdbx_strand_id
1 'polypeptide(L)'
;NKEVPSLRHIRRLEEPFQAPLRPDGSANLGTPETTAESSGDKDASLSNRARSMGTVLHRTLKQLANEGVEKWPESRIQQLPTTWAAQLKELGMLARPDELKSLLEAVSSMLADKRGRWILQHHEQAQCEQALGYRYSDRGHMGTSVIDRTFIDDGTRWIIDYKLSQPAEDESEAQFSQRQSSAYSAQLSHYAKLYRSMQPNPVRCALYFPQIPMFIELEAE
;
A
#
# COMPACT_ATOMS: atom_id res chain seq x y z
N ASN A 1 -1.36 19.28 -42.32
CA ASN A 1 -2.11 18.08 -41.93
C ASN A 1 -1.15 17.10 -41.29
N LYS A 2 -1.14 17.04 -39.95
CA LYS A 2 -0.46 15.98 -39.20
C LYS A 2 -1.54 14.99 -38.78
N GLU A 3 -1.46 13.77 -39.29
CA GLU A 3 -2.30 12.66 -38.91
C GLU A 3 -2.08 12.28 -37.45
N VAL A 4 -3.16 12.22 -36.69
CA VAL A 4 -3.17 11.71 -35.30
C VAL A 4 -3.16 10.19 -35.37
N PRO A 5 -2.26 9.46 -34.71
CA PRO A 5 -2.28 8.01 -34.75
C PRO A 5 -3.53 7.48 -34.05
N SER A 6 -4.25 6.62 -34.77
CA SER A 6 -5.44 5.93 -34.33
C SER A 6 -5.15 5.07 -33.10
N LEU A 7 -5.94 5.27 -32.03
CA LEU A 7 -5.98 4.40 -30.87
C LEU A 7 -6.33 2.97 -31.29
N ARG A 8 -5.40 2.05 -31.09
CA ARG A 8 -5.65 0.62 -31.31
C ARG A 8 -6.74 0.16 -30.35
N HIS A 9 -7.76 -0.48 -30.88
CA HIS A 9 -8.85 -1.09 -30.14
C HIS A 9 -8.31 -2.09 -29.13
N ILE A 10 -8.53 -1.81 -27.83
CA ILE A 10 -8.35 -2.79 -26.77
C ILE A 10 -9.53 -3.76 -26.88
N ARG A 11 -9.31 -4.98 -27.34
CA ARG A 11 -10.32 -6.04 -27.30
C ARG A 11 -10.58 -6.38 -25.84
N ARG A 12 -11.81 -6.16 -25.41
CA ARG A 12 -12.32 -6.65 -24.12
C ARG A 12 -12.38 -8.18 -24.21
N LEU A 13 -11.71 -8.88 -23.28
CA LEU A 13 -11.86 -10.34 -23.18
C LEU A 13 -13.31 -10.62 -22.75
N GLU A 14 -14.00 -11.47 -23.50
CA GLU A 14 -15.41 -11.84 -23.29
C GLU A 14 -15.60 -12.88 -22.18
N GLU A 15 -14.52 -13.42 -21.61
CA GLU A 15 -14.57 -14.34 -20.47
C GLU A 15 -13.95 -13.71 -19.22
N PRO A 16 -14.53 -13.98 -18.02
CA PRO A 16 -13.94 -13.54 -16.78
C PRO A 16 -12.56 -14.18 -16.62
N PHE A 17 -11.53 -13.35 -16.43
CA PHE A 17 -10.18 -13.79 -16.16
C PHE A 17 -10.17 -14.71 -14.93
N GLN A 18 -10.02 -16.01 -15.14
CA GLN A 18 -9.70 -16.95 -14.08
C GLN A 18 -8.19 -16.82 -13.82
N ALA A 19 -7.83 -16.28 -12.67
CA ALA A 19 -6.45 -16.29 -12.22
C ALA A 19 -5.95 -17.74 -12.19
N PRO A 20 -4.79 -18.08 -12.79
CA PRO A 20 -4.26 -19.41 -12.70
C PRO A 20 -4.08 -19.78 -11.23
N LEU A 21 -4.56 -20.97 -10.85
CA LEU A 21 -4.29 -21.58 -9.55
C LEU A 21 -2.78 -21.54 -9.32
N ARG A 22 -2.34 -20.99 -8.20
CA ARG A 22 -0.94 -20.89 -7.83
C ARG A 22 -0.36 -22.30 -7.80
N PRO A 23 0.74 -22.60 -8.52
CA PRO A 23 1.53 -23.78 -8.20
C PRO A 23 2.15 -23.54 -6.84
N ASP A 24 2.12 -24.55 -5.96
CA ASP A 24 2.73 -24.55 -4.65
C ASP A 24 4.19 -24.07 -4.74
N GLY A 25 4.47 -22.93 -4.12
CA GLY A 25 5.75 -22.25 -4.22
C GLY A 25 5.59 -20.74 -4.33
N SER A 26 4.82 -20.13 -3.44
CA SER A 26 4.67 -18.68 -3.42
C SER A 26 5.94 -18.02 -2.91
N ALA A 27 6.72 -17.44 -3.80
CA ALA A 27 7.60 -16.37 -3.42
C ALA A 27 6.73 -15.14 -3.15
N ASN A 28 6.28 -14.99 -1.91
CA ASN A 28 5.64 -13.78 -1.42
C ASN A 28 6.77 -12.79 -1.09
N LEU A 29 7.19 -11.96 -2.06
CA LEU A 29 8.06 -10.84 -1.81
C LEU A 29 7.25 -9.73 -1.14
N GLY A 30 6.87 -9.92 0.12
CA GLY A 30 6.03 -8.95 0.79
C GLY A 30 5.86 -9.09 2.30
N THR A 31 6.59 -9.97 2.97
CA THR A 31 6.81 -9.88 4.43
C THR A 31 8.00 -10.78 4.79
N PRO A 32 8.97 -10.32 5.57
CA PRO A 32 9.92 -11.23 6.19
C PRO A 32 9.16 -12.10 7.19
N GLU A 33 8.95 -13.38 6.85
CA GLU A 33 8.54 -14.38 7.83
C GLU A 33 9.69 -14.55 8.81
N THR A 34 9.46 -14.12 10.03
CA THR A 34 10.27 -14.54 11.17
C THR A 34 10.00 -16.01 11.39
N THR A 35 10.99 -16.85 11.12
CA THR A 35 11.00 -18.26 11.49
C THR A 35 10.93 -18.38 13.01
N ALA A 36 9.78 -18.80 13.53
CA ALA A 36 9.65 -19.36 14.87
C ALA A 36 8.67 -20.53 14.80
N GLU A 37 9.16 -21.69 15.17
CA GLU A 37 8.43 -22.96 15.18
C GLU A 37 7.31 -22.95 16.24
N SER A 38 6.20 -23.60 15.88
CA SER A 38 5.11 -24.13 16.73
C SER A 38 4.32 -23.18 17.63
N SER A 39 3.35 -22.47 16.98
CA SER A 39 2.03 -22.16 17.54
C SER A 39 1.03 -21.88 16.39
N GLY A 40 0.94 -22.79 15.48
CA GLY A 40 0.51 -22.63 14.09
C GLY A 40 -0.89 -22.05 13.81
N ASP A 41 -1.82 -22.00 14.77
CA ASP A 41 -3.20 -21.60 14.46
C ASP A 41 -3.52 -20.15 14.93
N LYS A 42 -2.94 -19.74 16.05
CA LYS A 42 -3.15 -18.37 16.58
C LYS A 42 -2.34 -17.34 15.78
N ASP A 43 -1.11 -17.65 15.39
CA ASP A 43 -0.26 -16.74 14.62
C ASP A 43 -0.77 -16.55 13.18
N ALA A 44 -1.29 -17.62 12.56
CA ALA A 44 -1.94 -17.52 11.25
C ALA A 44 -3.21 -16.66 11.31
N SER A 45 -4.00 -16.79 12.38
CA SER A 45 -5.20 -15.96 12.59
C SER A 45 -4.84 -14.49 12.81
N LEU A 46 -3.84 -14.18 13.61
CA LEU A 46 -3.36 -12.81 13.86
C LEU A 46 -2.80 -12.18 12.58
N SER A 47 -2.00 -12.92 11.82
CA SER A 47 -1.46 -12.46 10.53
C SER A 47 -2.57 -12.18 9.50
N ASN A 48 -3.61 -13.02 9.44
CA ASN A 48 -4.76 -12.80 8.56
C ASN A 48 -5.56 -11.57 8.98
N ARG A 49 -5.74 -11.33 10.30
CA ARG A 49 -6.42 -10.12 10.80
C ARG A 49 -5.65 -8.86 10.45
N ALA A 50 -4.35 -8.84 10.70
CA ALA A 50 -3.50 -7.70 10.36
C ALA A 50 -3.55 -7.38 8.85
N ARG A 51 -3.54 -8.41 8.00
CA ARG A 51 -3.67 -8.26 6.54
C ARG A 51 -5.03 -7.67 6.14
N SER A 52 -6.12 -8.14 6.73
CA SER A 52 -7.46 -7.63 6.44
C SER A 52 -7.62 -6.18 6.90
N MET A 53 -7.08 -5.82 8.06
CA MET A 53 -7.04 -4.44 8.55
C MET A 53 -6.25 -3.54 7.60
N GLY A 54 -5.07 -3.98 7.13
CA GLY A 54 -4.29 -3.29 6.12
C GLY A 54 -5.08 -3.07 4.83
N THR A 55 -5.77 -4.10 4.34
CA THR A 55 -6.62 -4.01 3.13
C THR A 55 -7.71 -2.94 3.28
N VAL A 56 -8.39 -2.91 4.42
CA VAL A 56 -9.44 -1.92 4.69
C VAL A 56 -8.87 -0.50 4.78
N LEU A 57 -7.72 -0.34 5.44
CA LEU A 57 -7.03 0.95 5.49
C LEU A 57 -6.63 1.43 4.08
N HIS A 58 -5.97 0.60 3.28
CA HIS A 58 -5.53 0.99 1.94
C HIS A 58 -6.70 1.38 1.04
N ARG A 59 -7.83 0.66 1.10
CA ARG A 59 -9.07 1.03 0.39
C ARG A 59 -9.57 2.40 0.82
N THR A 60 -9.53 2.69 2.12
CA THR A 60 -9.94 3.98 2.67
C THR A 60 -9.01 5.11 2.21
N LEU A 61 -7.70 4.93 2.30
CA LEU A 61 -6.71 5.92 1.87
C LEU A 61 -6.78 6.18 0.37
N LYS A 62 -7.03 5.15 -0.44
CA LYS A 62 -7.30 5.28 -1.87
C LYS A 62 -8.55 6.12 -2.12
N GLN A 63 -9.63 5.90 -1.38
CA GLN A 63 -10.86 6.66 -1.52
C GLN A 63 -10.63 8.13 -1.15
N LEU A 64 -9.97 8.40 -0.02
CA LEU A 64 -9.58 9.75 0.43
C LEU A 64 -8.77 10.50 -0.64
N ALA A 65 -7.75 9.84 -1.19
CA ALA A 65 -6.88 10.43 -2.20
C ALA A 65 -7.60 10.69 -3.54
N ASN A 66 -8.53 9.82 -3.94
CA ASN A 66 -9.27 9.97 -5.19
C ASN A 66 -10.38 11.01 -5.11
N GLU A 67 -11.04 11.12 -3.96
CA GLU A 67 -12.13 12.09 -3.77
C GLU A 67 -11.63 13.50 -3.41
N GLY A 68 -10.44 13.59 -2.80
CA GLY A 68 -9.87 14.81 -2.22
C GLY A 68 -10.18 14.92 -0.74
N VAL A 69 -9.14 15.19 0.06
CA VAL A 69 -9.20 15.24 1.54
C VAL A 69 -10.17 16.30 2.08
N GLU A 70 -10.40 17.35 1.32
CA GLU A 70 -11.33 18.45 1.64
C GLU A 70 -12.80 18.01 1.66
N LYS A 71 -13.15 16.89 1.02
CA LYS A 71 -14.50 16.31 1.01
C LYS A 71 -14.76 15.38 2.19
N TRP A 72 -13.81 15.29 3.11
CA TRP A 72 -13.86 14.39 4.26
C TRP A 72 -13.86 15.17 5.59
N PRO A 73 -15.00 15.84 5.91
CA PRO A 73 -15.16 16.47 7.20
C PRO A 73 -15.19 15.40 8.32
N GLU A 74 -14.91 15.81 9.55
CA GLU A 74 -14.87 14.92 10.73
C GLU A 74 -16.13 14.04 10.84
N SER A 75 -17.32 14.63 10.58
CA SER A 75 -18.59 13.90 10.63
C SER A 75 -18.66 12.70 9.66
N ARG A 76 -18.00 12.79 8.51
CA ARG A 76 -17.91 11.69 7.54
C ARG A 76 -16.88 10.65 7.97
N ILE A 77 -15.76 11.09 8.54
CA ILE A 77 -14.71 10.20 9.06
C ILE A 77 -15.27 9.34 10.19
N GLN A 78 -16.06 9.91 11.09
CA GLN A 78 -16.68 9.21 12.21
C GLN A 78 -17.70 8.13 11.78
N GLN A 79 -18.13 8.12 10.52
CA GLN A 79 -19.02 7.09 9.96
C GLN A 79 -18.29 5.89 9.36
N LEU A 80 -16.97 6.00 9.13
CA LEU A 80 -16.15 4.97 8.53
C LEU A 80 -16.18 3.62 9.27
N PRO A 81 -16.21 3.54 10.62
CA PRO A 81 -16.27 2.27 11.34
C PRO A 81 -17.39 1.36 10.89
N THR A 82 -18.56 1.89 10.56
CA THR A 82 -19.69 1.10 10.04
C THR A 82 -19.36 0.47 8.67
N THR A 83 -18.74 1.23 7.79
CA THR A 83 -18.29 0.75 6.47
C THR A 83 -17.20 -0.31 6.62
N TRP A 84 -16.22 -0.07 7.50
CA TRP A 84 -15.14 -1.02 7.74
C TRP A 84 -15.61 -2.33 8.32
N ALA A 85 -16.60 -2.31 9.25
CA ALA A 85 -17.19 -3.53 9.78
C ALA A 85 -17.82 -4.39 8.68
N ALA A 86 -18.48 -3.77 7.69
CA ALA A 86 -19.02 -4.47 6.53
C ALA A 86 -17.91 -5.04 5.63
N GLN A 87 -16.86 -4.25 5.34
CA GLN A 87 -15.72 -4.69 4.52
C GLN A 87 -14.94 -5.84 5.18
N LEU A 88 -14.72 -5.78 6.50
CA LEU A 88 -14.08 -6.88 7.25
C LEU A 88 -14.91 -8.15 7.21
N LYS A 89 -16.25 -8.02 7.29
CA LYS A 89 -17.17 -9.16 7.14
C LYS A 89 -17.07 -9.79 5.74
N GLU A 90 -16.94 -8.99 4.68
CA GLU A 90 -16.70 -9.49 3.31
C GLU A 90 -15.38 -10.26 3.19
N LEU A 91 -14.36 -9.87 3.99
CA LEU A 91 -13.08 -10.58 4.11
C LEU A 91 -13.12 -11.80 5.05
N GLY A 92 -14.32 -12.20 5.49
CA GLY A 92 -14.52 -13.34 6.39
C GLY A 92 -14.19 -13.05 7.87
N MET A 93 -14.17 -11.79 8.27
CA MET A 93 -13.73 -11.35 9.59
C MET A 93 -14.81 -10.55 10.32
N LEU A 94 -15.05 -10.90 11.58
CA LEU A 94 -15.85 -10.04 12.46
C LEU A 94 -14.96 -8.93 13.02
N ALA A 95 -15.37 -7.68 12.80
CA ALA A 95 -14.69 -6.51 13.32
C ALA A 95 -14.75 -6.46 14.85
N ARG A 96 -13.65 -6.07 15.49
CA ARG A 96 -13.58 -5.79 16.91
C ARG A 96 -13.62 -4.28 17.14
N PRO A 97 -14.24 -3.81 18.24
CA PRO A 97 -14.30 -2.37 18.53
C PRO A 97 -12.94 -1.68 18.61
N ASP A 98 -11.92 -2.35 19.18
CA ASP A 98 -10.55 -1.87 19.27
C ASP A 98 -9.87 -1.73 17.90
N GLU A 99 -10.12 -2.66 16.98
CA GLU A 99 -9.62 -2.60 15.61
C GLU A 99 -10.24 -1.44 14.82
N LEU A 100 -11.55 -1.25 14.94
CA LEU A 100 -12.24 -0.13 14.30
C LEU A 100 -11.77 1.21 14.85
N LYS A 101 -11.55 1.29 16.17
CA LYS A 101 -10.96 2.46 16.82
C LYS A 101 -9.54 2.74 16.30
N SER A 102 -8.71 1.71 16.22
CA SER A 102 -7.33 1.81 15.70
C SER A 102 -7.28 2.30 14.24
N LEU A 103 -8.18 1.82 13.38
CA LEU A 103 -8.31 2.32 12.00
C LEU A 103 -8.76 3.78 11.97
N LEU A 104 -9.71 4.17 12.85
CA LEU A 104 -10.20 5.54 12.92
C LEU A 104 -9.08 6.50 13.37
N GLU A 105 -8.32 6.10 14.37
CA GLU A 105 -7.14 6.84 14.84
C GLU A 105 -6.11 6.98 13.71
N ALA A 106 -5.81 5.92 12.96
CA ALA A 106 -4.88 5.96 11.84
C ALA A 106 -5.32 6.97 10.76
N VAL A 107 -6.59 6.93 10.35
CA VAL A 107 -7.11 7.85 9.33
C VAL A 107 -7.14 9.28 9.84
N SER A 108 -7.60 9.50 11.07
CA SER A 108 -7.69 10.84 11.68
C SER A 108 -6.29 11.44 11.88
N SER A 109 -5.33 10.66 12.37
CA SER A 109 -3.94 11.09 12.56
C SER A 109 -3.27 11.45 11.23
N MET A 110 -3.46 10.63 10.18
CA MET A 110 -2.95 10.93 8.84
C MET A 110 -3.54 12.21 8.27
N LEU A 111 -4.84 12.47 8.48
CA LEU A 111 -5.49 13.70 8.01
C LEU A 111 -5.10 14.94 8.83
N ALA A 112 -4.69 14.78 10.09
CA ALA A 112 -4.16 15.85 10.92
C ALA A 112 -2.69 16.17 10.58
N ASP A 113 -1.92 15.17 10.13
CA ASP A 113 -0.50 15.33 9.80
C ASP A 113 -0.30 16.02 8.45
N LYS A 114 0.63 17.01 8.41
CA LYS A 114 0.96 17.74 7.18
C LYS A 114 1.52 16.82 6.09
N ARG A 115 2.35 15.85 6.45
CA ARG A 115 2.94 14.89 5.51
C ARG A 115 1.89 13.91 5.02
N GLY A 116 1.00 13.42 5.89
CA GLY A 116 -0.12 12.57 5.54
C GLY A 116 -1.08 13.26 4.55
N ARG A 117 -1.41 14.52 4.79
CA ARG A 117 -2.23 15.31 3.86
C ARG A 117 -1.53 15.53 2.53
N TRP A 118 -0.23 15.83 2.51
CA TRP A 118 0.56 15.95 1.29
C TRP A 118 0.52 14.65 0.48
N ILE A 119 0.67 13.48 1.10
CA ILE A 119 0.59 12.19 0.39
C ILE A 119 -0.80 11.99 -0.25
N LEU A 120 -1.88 12.38 0.44
CA LEU A 120 -3.26 12.14 -0.01
C LEU A 120 -3.79 13.19 -0.98
N GLN A 121 -3.20 14.39 -1.03
CA GLN A 121 -3.68 15.44 -1.91
C GLN A 121 -3.50 15.09 -3.40
N HIS A 122 -4.10 15.90 -4.26
CA HIS A 122 -3.94 15.74 -5.71
C HIS A 122 -2.54 16.14 -6.15
N HIS A 123 -1.88 15.26 -6.91
CA HIS A 123 -0.57 15.48 -7.53
C HIS A 123 -0.59 15.07 -8.99
N GLU A 124 0.45 15.47 -9.72
CA GLU A 124 0.65 15.05 -11.10
C GLU A 124 0.85 13.52 -11.17
N GLN A 125 0.19 12.88 -12.13
CA GLN A 125 0.25 11.42 -12.35
C GLN A 125 0.06 10.59 -11.06
N ALA A 126 -0.77 11.08 -10.15
CA ALA A 126 -1.07 10.40 -8.91
C ALA A 126 -1.91 9.14 -9.12
N GLN A 127 -1.49 8.03 -8.52
CA GLN A 127 -2.21 6.76 -8.58
C GLN A 127 -2.20 6.07 -7.22
N CYS A 128 -3.25 5.29 -6.96
CA CYS A 128 -3.37 4.43 -5.77
C CYS A 128 -3.54 2.98 -6.21
N GLU A 129 -2.91 2.06 -5.49
CA GLU A 129 -2.91 0.62 -5.80
C GLU A 129 -2.52 0.36 -7.27
N GLN A 130 -1.41 1.00 -7.67
CA GLN A 130 -0.88 0.88 -9.02
C GLN A 130 -0.28 -0.49 -9.25
N ALA A 131 -0.91 -1.29 -10.10
CA ALA A 131 -0.35 -2.56 -10.51
C ALA A 131 0.70 -2.37 -11.62
N LEU A 132 1.89 -2.87 -11.40
CA LEU A 132 3.01 -2.88 -12.35
C LEU A 132 3.40 -4.33 -12.69
N GLY A 133 3.24 -4.70 -13.96
CA GLY A 133 3.74 -5.97 -14.47
C GLY A 133 5.24 -5.88 -14.77
N TYR A 134 5.99 -6.89 -14.42
CA TYR A 134 7.41 -6.97 -14.72
C TYR A 134 7.84 -8.39 -15.07
N ARG A 135 8.93 -8.51 -15.85
CA ARG A 135 9.55 -9.81 -16.16
C ARG A 135 10.70 -10.05 -15.18
N TYR A 136 10.72 -11.22 -14.53
CA TYR A 136 11.73 -11.54 -13.51
C TYR A 136 12.63 -12.73 -13.86
N SER A 137 12.47 -13.34 -15.05
CA SER A 137 13.38 -14.38 -15.50
C SER A 137 13.54 -14.35 -17.03
N ASP A 138 14.68 -14.85 -17.52
CA ASP A 138 14.96 -15.00 -18.96
C ASP A 138 14.00 -15.98 -19.65
N ARG A 139 13.33 -16.83 -18.86
CA ARG A 139 12.29 -17.76 -19.32
C ARG A 139 10.92 -17.09 -19.50
N GLY A 140 10.83 -15.77 -19.31
CA GLY A 140 9.63 -14.99 -19.55
C GLY A 140 8.59 -15.03 -18.42
N HIS A 141 8.96 -15.46 -17.22
CA HIS A 141 8.06 -15.38 -16.08
C HIS A 141 7.71 -13.93 -15.76
N MET A 142 6.41 -13.67 -15.60
CA MET A 142 5.87 -12.35 -15.29
C MET A 142 5.47 -12.30 -13.82
N GLY A 143 5.78 -11.18 -13.18
CA GLY A 143 5.30 -10.83 -11.85
C GLY A 143 4.45 -9.57 -11.90
N THR A 144 3.71 -9.32 -10.83
CA THR A 144 2.95 -8.09 -10.64
C THR A 144 3.26 -7.55 -9.25
N SER A 145 3.66 -6.28 -9.20
CA SER A 145 3.78 -5.51 -7.95
C SER A 145 2.63 -4.53 -7.87
N VAL A 146 2.09 -4.33 -6.67
CA VAL A 146 1.08 -3.31 -6.41
C VAL A 146 1.68 -2.27 -5.48
N ILE A 147 1.66 -1.01 -5.91
CA ILE A 147 2.19 0.14 -5.18
C ILE A 147 1.02 0.89 -4.57
N ASP A 148 1.04 1.11 -3.26
CA ASP A 148 -0.08 1.70 -2.54
C ASP A 148 -0.41 3.12 -3.01
N ARG A 149 0.62 3.97 -3.11
CA ARG A 149 0.48 5.34 -3.59
C ARG A 149 1.72 5.77 -4.37
N THR A 150 1.51 6.40 -5.52
CA THR A 150 2.59 7.03 -6.30
C THR A 150 2.10 8.33 -6.95
N PHE A 151 2.99 9.29 -7.12
CA PHE A 151 2.70 10.58 -7.73
C PHE A 151 3.98 11.32 -8.10
N ILE A 152 3.88 12.38 -8.91
CA ILE A 152 4.98 13.32 -9.15
C ILE A 152 4.73 14.59 -8.35
N ASP A 153 5.75 15.01 -7.61
CA ASP A 153 5.78 16.27 -6.89
C ASP A 153 7.15 16.93 -7.13
N ASP A 154 7.14 18.16 -7.59
CA ASP A 154 8.35 18.93 -7.98
C ASP A 154 9.31 18.10 -8.87
N GLY A 155 8.76 17.49 -9.94
CA GLY A 155 9.51 16.68 -10.90
C GLY A 155 10.03 15.34 -10.36
N THR A 156 9.81 15.02 -9.10
CA THR A 156 10.24 13.77 -8.45
C THR A 156 9.09 12.78 -8.37
N ARG A 157 9.31 11.55 -8.81
CA ARG A 157 8.37 10.43 -8.60
C ARG A 157 8.49 9.93 -7.17
N TRP A 158 7.42 10.06 -6.40
CA TRP A 158 7.29 9.50 -5.08
C TRP A 158 6.58 8.15 -5.13
N ILE A 159 7.08 7.20 -4.34
CA ILE A 159 6.51 5.89 -4.08
C ILE A 159 6.30 5.79 -2.59
N ILE A 160 5.05 5.69 -2.16
CA ILE A 160 4.70 5.62 -0.74
C ILE A 160 4.03 4.27 -0.48
N ASP A 161 4.48 3.60 0.55
CA ASP A 161 3.94 2.34 1.02
C ASP A 161 3.44 2.54 2.47
N TYR A 162 2.18 2.19 2.72
CA TYR A 162 1.53 2.40 4.02
C TYR A 162 1.71 1.18 4.92
N LYS A 163 2.04 1.42 6.19
CA LYS A 163 2.23 0.36 7.18
C LYS A 163 1.45 0.64 8.46
N LEU A 164 0.82 -0.39 9.03
CA LEU A 164 0.12 -0.34 10.31
C LEU A 164 0.99 -0.75 11.51
N SER A 165 2.30 -0.95 11.27
CA SER A 165 3.23 -1.29 12.35
C SER A 165 3.40 -0.13 13.33
N GLN A 166 3.63 -0.48 14.59
CA GLN A 166 3.95 0.46 15.67
C GLN A 166 5.27 0.04 16.32
N PRO A 167 5.96 0.96 17.03
CA PRO A 167 7.09 0.61 17.88
C PRO A 167 6.66 -0.38 18.97
N ALA A 168 7.56 -1.27 19.34
CA ALA A 168 7.39 -2.07 20.55
C ALA A 168 7.52 -1.17 21.81
N GLU A 169 7.08 -1.67 22.97
CA GLU A 169 6.98 -0.87 24.21
C GLU A 169 8.32 -0.21 24.60
N ASP A 170 9.45 -0.92 24.38
CA ASP A 170 10.80 -0.42 24.69
C ASP A 170 11.58 0.01 23.43
N GLU A 171 10.95 0.14 22.28
CA GLU A 171 11.60 0.46 21.01
C GLU A 171 11.63 1.97 20.79
N SER A 172 12.82 2.56 20.69
CA SER A 172 12.96 3.96 20.32
C SER A 172 12.55 4.20 18.86
N GLU A 173 12.20 5.45 18.53
CA GLU A 173 11.86 5.88 17.17
C GLU A 173 12.98 5.52 16.16
N ALA A 174 14.24 5.69 16.54
CA ALA A 174 15.40 5.36 15.71
C ALA A 174 15.51 3.84 15.45
N GLN A 175 15.28 3.02 16.47
CA GLN A 175 15.30 1.56 16.34
C GLN A 175 14.13 1.08 15.47
N PHE A 176 12.93 1.62 15.69
CA PHE A 176 11.77 1.33 14.85
C PHE A 176 12.05 1.71 13.38
N SER A 177 12.54 2.93 13.13
CA SER A 177 12.89 3.40 11.79
C SER A 177 13.91 2.48 11.11
N GLN A 178 14.99 2.09 11.82
CA GLN A 178 16.00 1.19 11.29
C GLN A 178 15.43 -0.20 10.96
N ARG A 179 14.62 -0.75 11.85
CA ARG A 179 13.97 -2.06 11.65
C ARG A 179 13.03 -2.04 10.45
N GLN A 180 12.19 -1.00 10.32
CA GLN A 180 11.26 -0.87 9.20
C GLN A 180 12.02 -0.64 7.88
N SER A 181 13.04 0.22 7.88
CA SER A 181 13.88 0.44 6.70
C SER A 181 14.53 -0.84 6.22
N SER A 182 15.12 -1.62 7.13
CA SER A 182 15.74 -2.90 6.78
C SER A 182 14.73 -3.92 6.24
N ALA A 183 13.52 -3.96 6.81
CA ALA A 183 12.49 -4.91 6.42
C ALA A 183 11.92 -4.63 5.01
N TYR A 184 11.85 -3.36 4.60
CA TYR A 184 11.16 -2.96 3.37
C TYR A 184 12.06 -2.38 2.28
N SER A 185 13.38 -2.23 2.52
CA SER A 185 14.32 -1.70 1.53
C SER A 185 14.30 -2.47 0.21
N ALA A 186 14.31 -3.78 0.24
CA ALA A 186 14.30 -4.61 -0.97
C ALA A 186 13.01 -4.41 -1.80
N GLN A 187 11.85 -4.29 -1.13
CA GLN A 187 10.56 -4.05 -1.78
C GLN A 187 10.55 -2.68 -2.47
N LEU A 188 10.94 -1.63 -1.76
CA LEU A 188 10.93 -0.27 -2.28
C LEU A 188 12.00 -0.05 -3.35
N SER A 189 13.19 -0.65 -3.22
CA SER A 189 14.20 -0.66 -4.28
C SER A 189 13.70 -1.34 -5.55
N HIS A 190 12.95 -2.45 -5.42
CA HIS A 190 12.32 -3.09 -6.57
C HIS A 190 11.31 -2.14 -7.26
N TYR A 191 10.45 -1.47 -6.50
CA TYR A 191 9.51 -0.50 -7.07
C TYR A 191 10.22 0.68 -7.76
N ALA A 192 11.28 1.19 -7.14
CA ALA A 192 12.09 2.25 -7.73
C ALA A 192 12.73 1.82 -9.05
N LYS A 193 13.29 0.62 -9.12
CA LYS A 193 13.86 0.05 -10.35
C LYS A 193 12.83 -0.05 -11.47
N LEU A 194 11.60 -0.47 -11.16
CA LEU A 194 10.51 -0.50 -12.15
C LEU A 194 10.22 0.90 -12.71
N TYR A 195 10.06 1.91 -11.85
CA TYR A 195 9.79 3.27 -12.31
C TYR A 195 10.95 3.90 -13.05
N ARG A 196 12.20 3.71 -12.61
CA ARG A 196 13.38 4.21 -13.32
C ARG A 196 13.52 3.62 -14.74
N SER A 197 13.01 2.41 -14.98
CA SER A 197 13.00 1.81 -16.30
C SER A 197 11.91 2.38 -17.24
N MET A 198 10.89 3.04 -16.68
CA MET A 198 9.72 3.52 -17.43
C MET A 198 9.75 5.04 -17.66
N GLN A 199 10.46 5.80 -16.84
CA GLN A 199 10.41 7.26 -16.87
C GLN A 199 11.73 7.90 -16.40
N PRO A 200 12.06 9.13 -16.85
CA PRO A 200 13.31 9.79 -16.52
C PRO A 200 13.32 10.51 -15.17
N ASN A 201 12.17 10.64 -14.49
CA ASN A 201 12.08 11.36 -13.23
C ASN A 201 12.94 10.72 -12.15
N PRO A 202 13.59 11.51 -11.27
CA PRO A 202 14.16 11.00 -10.04
C PRO A 202 13.08 10.25 -9.24
N VAL A 203 13.45 9.12 -8.62
CA VAL A 203 12.52 8.30 -7.83
C VAL A 203 12.94 8.31 -6.38
N ARG A 204 12.01 8.68 -5.49
CA ARG A 204 12.14 8.62 -4.02
C ARG A 204 11.09 7.68 -3.45
N CYS A 205 11.47 6.93 -2.44
CA CYS A 205 10.61 5.95 -1.80
C CYS A 205 10.46 6.25 -0.31
N ALA A 206 9.27 6.02 0.23
CA ALA A 206 9.06 6.17 1.65
C ALA A 206 8.02 5.19 2.19
N LEU A 207 8.17 4.87 3.48
CA LEU A 207 7.15 4.25 4.30
C LEU A 207 6.37 5.35 5.02
N TYR A 208 5.07 5.18 5.13
CA TYR A 208 4.24 6.04 5.96
C TYR A 208 3.41 5.21 6.94
N PHE A 209 3.43 5.61 8.20
CA PHE A 209 2.77 4.92 9.33
C PHE A 209 1.62 5.79 9.84
N PRO A 210 0.37 5.60 9.37
CA PRO A 210 -0.74 6.48 9.69
C PRO A 210 -1.07 6.57 11.18
N GLN A 211 -0.86 5.49 11.95
CA GLN A 211 -1.18 5.46 13.38
C GLN A 211 -0.27 6.33 14.25
N ILE A 212 0.98 6.52 13.82
CA ILE A 212 2.02 7.25 14.56
C ILE A 212 2.58 8.45 13.80
N PRO A 213 1.86 9.04 12.85
CA PRO A 213 2.24 9.93 11.75
C PRO A 213 3.74 10.03 11.48
N MET A 214 4.34 8.88 11.16
CA MET A 214 5.78 8.79 10.87
C MET A 214 6.02 8.61 9.38
N PHE A 215 6.99 9.34 8.84
CA PHE A 215 7.43 9.24 7.45
C PHE A 215 8.91 8.86 7.42
N ILE A 216 9.21 7.69 6.86
CA ILE A 216 10.59 7.19 6.73
C ILE A 216 10.93 7.13 5.26
N GLU A 217 11.82 8.01 4.82
CA GLU A 217 12.36 7.95 3.47
C GLU A 217 13.49 6.91 3.40
N LEU A 218 13.46 6.08 2.35
CA LEU A 218 14.48 5.08 2.10
C LEU A 218 15.29 5.44 0.85
N GLU A 219 16.61 5.31 0.98
CA GLU A 219 17.49 5.34 -0.19
C GLU A 219 17.21 4.06 -0.99
N ALA A 220 16.64 4.21 -2.18
CA ALA A 220 16.40 3.13 -3.12
C ALA A 220 17.56 3.07 -4.11
N GLU A 221 18.43 2.09 -3.98
CA GLU A 221 19.51 1.80 -4.93
C GLU A 221 18.99 1.25 -6.27
#